data_1a294cef3c9d6836c2f5fdc75ebcb92f
#
_entry.id   1a294cef3c9d6836c2f5fdc75ebcb92f
#
_cell.length_a   1.000
_cell.length_b   1.000
_cell.length_c   1.000
_cell.angle_alpha   90.00
_cell.angle_beta   90.00
_cell.angle_gamma   90.00
#
_symmetry.space_group_name_H-M   'P 1'
#
loop_
_entity.id
_entity.type
_entity.pdbx_description
1 polymer ?
#
loop_
_entity_poly.entity_id
_entity_poly.type
_entity_poly.pdbx_seq_one_letter_code
_entity_poly.pdbx_strand_id
1 'polypeptide(L)'
;MLDSDGISLTGHLAVPNRVRASGTAGLVLCHGFPSGSSQGIDDDRSYYDFADLVAKALGWVVLAFTYRGCGGSEGEFSLNGWLDDTIRAATELKDNSQVNSVWLAGFGTGGALAISAASLCDEVSGVASISAPSDFHDWAQDPDRLLQYSRTVGAITDPDFPQDKESWAEEIDLIRPLEAAEKMSGKPLLVVHGASDQVVPSFDARVIADAHGNADLRIIEGGTHRLRFDPRASAIIIGWLDRTQRLTTREMTSDQYSVPEGES
;
A
#
# COMPACT_ATOMS: atom_id res chain seq x y z
N MET A 1 -10.16 -8.19 12.92
CA MET A 1 -11.05 -8.18 11.75
C MET A 1 -11.36 -6.74 11.44
N LEU A 2 -11.25 -6.33 10.21
CA LEU A 2 -11.57 -5.02 9.68
C LEU A 2 -12.86 -5.12 8.90
N ASP A 3 -13.80 -4.18 9.07
CA ASP A 3 -15.03 -4.10 8.28
C ASP A 3 -14.85 -3.09 7.15
N SER A 4 -15.04 -3.52 5.91
CA SER A 4 -15.02 -2.69 4.72
C SER A 4 -16.37 -2.80 4.02
N ASP A 5 -17.27 -1.86 4.30
CA ASP A 5 -18.62 -1.80 3.75
C ASP A 5 -19.45 -3.10 3.94
N GLY A 6 -19.37 -3.68 5.13
CA GLY A 6 -20.04 -4.95 5.47
C GLY A 6 -19.28 -6.19 5.03
N ILE A 7 -18.09 -6.05 4.44
CA ILE A 7 -17.19 -7.16 4.09
C ILE A 7 -16.16 -7.30 5.21
N SER A 8 -16.06 -8.49 5.80
CA SER A 8 -15.10 -8.78 6.85
C SER A 8 -13.73 -9.12 6.25
N LEU A 9 -12.73 -8.29 6.55
CA LEU A 9 -11.36 -8.51 6.13
C LEU A 9 -10.52 -9.07 7.28
N THR A 10 -9.68 -10.03 6.97
CA THR A 10 -8.69 -10.57 7.92
C THR A 10 -7.44 -9.72 7.93
N GLY A 11 -6.69 -9.77 9.04
CA GLY A 11 -5.44 -9.06 9.15
C GLY A 11 -4.69 -9.37 10.44
N HIS A 12 -3.46 -8.87 10.50
CA HIS A 12 -2.56 -8.96 11.64
C HIS A 12 -2.18 -7.54 12.09
N LEU A 13 -2.45 -7.25 13.36
CA LEU A 13 -2.06 -6.00 13.99
C LEU A 13 -0.82 -6.22 14.85
N ALA A 14 0.34 -5.78 14.36
CA ALA A 14 1.58 -5.79 15.11
C ALA A 14 1.67 -4.53 15.98
N VAL A 15 1.71 -4.72 17.31
CA VAL A 15 1.80 -3.63 18.28
C VAL A 15 3.17 -3.69 18.95
N PRO A 16 3.93 -2.59 19.00
CA PRO A 16 5.23 -2.57 19.65
C PRO A 16 5.09 -2.75 21.17
N ASN A 17 6.10 -3.37 21.80
CA ASN A 17 6.10 -3.60 23.26
C ASN A 17 6.00 -2.31 24.11
N ARG A 18 6.33 -1.17 23.53
CA ARG A 18 6.23 0.16 24.19
C ARG A 18 5.77 1.19 23.18
N VAL A 19 4.59 1.73 23.39
CA VAL A 19 4.09 2.91 22.70
C VAL A 19 4.37 4.14 23.58
N ARG A 20 4.80 5.23 22.96
CA ARG A 20 5.04 6.49 23.67
C ARG A 20 3.70 7.11 24.09
N ALA A 21 3.68 7.82 25.23
CA ALA A 21 2.47 8.53 25.67
C ALA A 21 1.97 9.58 24.65
N SER A 22 2.88 10.12 23.81
CA SER A 22 2.55 11.02 22.70
C SER A 22 1.98 10.32 21.46
N GLY A 23 1.78 9.01 21.52
CA GLY A 23 1.40 8.20 20.37
C GLY A 23 2.60 7.81 19.48
N THR A 24 2.34 7.04 18.45
CA THR A 24 3.31 6.59 17.47
C THR A 24 2.74 6.69 16.06
N ALA A 25 3.57 6.51 15.02
CA ALA A 25 3.07 6.33 13.68
C ALA A 25 2.44 4.94 13.50
N GLY A 26 1.48 4.86 12.59
CA GLY A 26 0.88 3.63 12.10
C GLY A 26 1.30 3.35 10.66
N LEU A 27 1.42 2.08 10.30
CA LEU A 27 1.68 1.63 8.94
C LEU A 27 0.65 0.61 8.51
N VAL A 28 0.01 0.82 7.35
CA VAL A 28 -0.79 -0.20 6.68
C VAL A 28 0.07 -0.89 5.63
N LEU A 29 0.09 -2.22 5.64
CA LEU A 29 0.75 -3.05 4.63
C LEU A 29 -0.27 -3.59 3.65
N CYS A 30 -0.08 -3.29 2.36
CA CYS A 30 -0.93 -3.66 1.24
C CYS A 30 -0.22 -4.72 0.39
N HIS A 31 -0.80 -5.92 0.30
CA HIS A 31 -0.20 -7.00 -0.48
C HIS A 31 -0.42 -6.84 -1.99
N GLY A 32 0.37 -7.55 -2.79
CA GLY A 32 0.21 -7.61 -4.23
C GLY A 32 -0.88 -8.58 -4.67
N PHE A 33 -1.16 -8.62 -5.98
CA PHE A 33 -2.08 -9.60 -6.54
C PHE A 33 -1.52 -11.02 -6.34
N PRO A 34 -2.35 -12.00 -5.92
CA PRO A 34 -1.89 -13.36 -5.69
C PRO A 34 -1.25 -14.00 -6.93
N SER A 35 -0.16 -14.70 -6.76
CA SER A 35 0.56 -15.38 -7.85
C SER A 35 0.72 -16.86 -7.56
N GLY A 36 0.24 -17.71 -8.47
CA GLY A 36 0.41 -19.16 -8.41
C GLY A 36 -0.68 -19.91 -7.66
N SER A 37 -0.59 -21.25 -7.67
CA SER A 37 -1.56 -22.17 -7.10
C SER A 37 -1.42 -22.43 -5.59
N SER A 38 -0.49 -21.79 -4.93
CA SER A 38 -0.35 -21.85 -3.48
C SER A 38 -1.37 -20.90 -2.87
N GLN A 39 -2.48 -21.47 -2.44
CA GLN A 39 -3.49 -20.77 -1.65
C GLN A 39 -2.82 -20.00 -0.51
N GLY A 40 -2.66 -18.72 -0.70
CA GLY A 40 -2.49 -17.60 0.21
C GLY A 40 -1.74 -17.70 1.54
N ILE A 41 -1.67 -18.86 2.18
CA ILE A 41 -1.23 -19.00 3.57
C ILE A 41 0.25 -18.64 3.79
N ASP A 42 1.14 -18.99 2.84
CA ASP A 42 2.55 -18.61 2.95
C ASP A 42 2.82 -17.16 2.53
N ASP A 43 1.98 -16.60 1.68
CA ASP A 43 2.09 -15.22 1.25
C ASP A 43 1.60 -14.25 2.34
N ASP A 44 0.46 -14.50 2.98
CA ASP A 44 -0.08 -13.68 4.08
C ASP A 44 0.88 -13.67 5.27
N ARG A 45 1.43 -14.82 5.64
CA ARG A 45 2.37 -14.93 6.74
C ARG A 45 3.62 -14.07 6.55
N SER A 46 4.13 -13.96 5.32
CA SER A 46 5.29 -13.11 5.03
C SER A 46 5.03 -11.62 5.24
N TYR A 47 3.79 -11.16 5.03
CA TYR A 47 3.40 -9.78 5.35
C TYR A 47 3.23 -9.57 6.85
N TYR A 48 2.73 -10.56 7.58
CA TYR A 48 2.63 -10.51 9.04
C TYR A 48 4.02 -10.49 9.69
N ASP A 49 4.95 -11.32 9.23
CA ASP A 49 6.35 -11.32 9.69
C ASP A 49 7.03 -9.96 9.40
N PHE A 50 6.72 -9.35 8.25
CA PHE A 50 7.22 -8.02 7.91
C PHE A 50 6.59 -6.93 8.79
N ALA A 51 5.29 -7.04 9.13
CA ALA A 51 4.62 -6.14 10.07
C ALA A 51 5.29 -6.19 11.46
N ASP A 52 5.55 -7.39 11.97
CA ASP A 52 6.24 -7.59 13.25
C ASP A 52 7.68 -7.02 13.23
N LEU A 53 8.38 -7.20 12.10
CA LEU A 53 9.71 -6.63 11.91
C LEU A 53 9.68 -5.10 11.99
N VAL A 54 8.76 -4.45 11.28
CA VAL A 54 8.62 -2.98 11.27
C VAL A 54 8.20 -2.47 12.64
N ALA A 55 7.20 -3.10 13.27
CA ALA A 55 6.75 -2.74 14.62
C ALA A 55 7.87 -2.81 15.64
N LYS A 56 8.68 -3.86 15.59
CA LYS A 56 9.85 -4.02 16.45
C LYS A 56 10.96 -3.00 16.16
N ALA A 57 11.23 -2.71 14.88
CA ALA A 57 12.32 -1.85 14.46
C ALA A 57 12.03 -0.35 14.73
N LEU A 58 10.81 0.09 14.45
CA LEU A 58 10.41 1.50 14.50
C LEU A 58 9.60 1.88 15.73
N GLY A 59 9.01 0.90 16.43
CA GLY A 59 8.06 1.16 17.51
C GLY A 59 6.72 1.69 16.98
N TRP A 60 6.34 1.32 15.76
CA TRP A 60 5.09 1.70 15.11
C TRP A 60 4.02 0.63 15.31
N VAL A 61 2.74 1.04 15.22
CA VAL A 61 1.64 0.10 15.10
C VAL A 61 1.50 -0.26 13.62
N VAL A 62 1.51 -1.55 13.30
CA VAL A 62 1.48 -1.99 11.88
C VAL A 62 0.28 -2.91 11.65
N LEU A 63 -0.56 -2.54 10.69
CA LEU A 63 -1.70 -3.32 10.23
C LEU A 63 -1.36 -3.96 8.88
N ALA A 64 -1.16 -5.27 8.84
CA ALA A 64 -1.14 -6.04 7.62
C ALA A 64 -2.51 -6.68 7.44
N PHE A 65 -3.26 -6.28 6.43
CA PHE A 65 -4.58 -6.84 6.14
C PHE A 65 -4.57 -7.61 4.82
N THR A 66 -5.56 -8.45 4.64
CA THR A 66 -5.77 -9.22 3.42
C THR A 66 -6.98 -8.67 2.70
N TYR A 67 -6.83 -8.32 1.43
CA TYR A 67 -7.89 -7.76 0.59
C TYR A 67 -9.09 -8.71 0.44
N ARG A 68 -10.27 -8.13 0.16
CA ARG A 68 -11.47 -8.92 -0.22
C ARG A 68 -11.15 -9.93 -1.32
N GLY A 69 -11.74 -11.11 -1.22
CA GLY A 69 -11.49 -12.24 -2.13
C GLY A 69 -10.17 -12.97 -1.88
N CYS A 70 -9.33 -12.55 -0.93
CA CYS A 70 -8.05 -13.18 -0.65
C CYS A 70 -7.95 -13.74 0.77
N GLY A 71 -7.19 -14.80 0.93
CA GLY A 71 -6.92 -15.43 2.23
C GLY A 71 -8.20 -15.78 2.98
N GLY A 72 -8.36 -15.25 4.20
CA GLY A 72 -9.57 -15.46 5.00
C GLY A 72 -10.55 -14.28 4.95
N SER A 73 -10.34 -13.30 4.07
CA SER A 73 -11.24 -12.17 3.87
C SER A 73 -12.44 -12.56 3.03
N GLU A 74 -13.59 -12.00 3.34
CA GLU A 74 -14.83 -12.17 2.57
C GLU A 74 -14.81 -11.37 1.27
N GLY A 75 -15.88 -11.54 0.47
CA GLY A 75 -16.08 -10.82 -0.80
C GLY A 75 -15.29 -11.42 -1.95
N GLU A 76 -15.29 -10.70 -3.07
CA GLU A 76 -14.68 -11.11 -4.33
C GLU A 76 -13.77 -9.98 -4.86
N PHE A 77 -12.76 -10.32 -5.63
CA PHE A 77 -11.83 -9.34 -6.18
C PHE A 77 -12.52 -8.34 -7.11
N SER A 78 -12.41 -7.07 -6.80
CA SER A 78 -12.50 -5.96 -7.75
C SER A 78 -11.39 -4.95 -7.43
N LEU A 79 -10.87 -4.30 -8.45
CA LEU A 79 -9.73 -3.38 -8.25
C LEU A 79 -10.15 -2.15 -7.43
N ASN A 80 -11.36 -1.65 -7.69
CA ASN A 80 -11.95 -0.55 -6.91
C ASN A 80 -12.22 -0.99 -5.47
N GLY A 81 -12.76 -2.21 -5.27
CA GLY A 81 -12.95 -2.75 -3.92
C GLY A 81 -11.65 -2.87 -3.12
N TRP A 82 -10.53 -3.20 -3.76
CA TRP A 82 -9.23 -3.20 -3.10
C TRP A 82 -8.75 -1.79 -2.75
N LEU A 83 -9.07 -0.79 -3.59
CA LEU A 83 -8.79 0.62 -3.25
C LEU A 83 -9.59 1.04 -2.00
N ASP A 84 -10.88 0.70 -1.95
CA ASP A 84 -11.75 0.98 -0.81
C ASP A 84 -11.24 0.28 0.47
N ASP A 85 -10.82 -0.98 0.37
CA ASP A 85 -10.22 -1.74 1.47
C ASP A 85 -8.94 -1.05 1.99
N THR A 86 -8.11 -0.50 1.09
CA THR A 86 -6.89 0.25 1.47
C THR A 86 -7.23 1.53 2.24
N ILE A 87 -8.20 2.29 1.74
CA ILE A 87 -8.67 3.53 2.40
C ILE A 87 -9.28 3.19 3.76
N ARG A 88 -10.11 2.14 3.82
CA ARG A 88 -10.71 1.69 5.07
C ARG A 88 -9.67 1.25 6.10
N ALA A 89 -8.66 0.50 5.68
CA ALA A 89 -7.57 0.08 6.56
C ALA A 89 -6.76 1.27 7.11
N ALA A 90 -6.55 2.30 6.28
CA ALA A 90 -5.89 3.54 6.71
C ALA A 90 -6.73 4.29 7.76
N THR A 91 -8.03 4.43 7.52
CA THR A 91 -8.98 5.07 8.45
C THR A 91 -9.06 4.32 9.78
N GLU A 92 -9.21 3.00 9.74
CA GLU A 92 -9.26 2.16 10.94
C GLU A 92 -7.99 2.27 11.79
N LEU A 93 -6.83 2.29 11.12
CA LEU A 93 -5.57 2.47 11.83
C LEU A 93 -5.43 3.88 12.41
N LYS A 94 -5.97 4.91 11.73
CA LYS A 94 -6.00 6.30 12.23
C LYS A 94 -6.87 6.45 13.47
N ASP A 95 -7.99 5.71 13.53
CA ASP A 95 -8.91 5.72 14.69
C ASP A 95 -8.32 5.01 15.92
N ASN A 96 -7.21 4.30 15.76
CA ASN A 96 -6.49 3.72 16.89
C ASN A 96 -5.89 4.84 17.77
N SER A 97 -6.30 4.90 19.04
CA SER A 97 -5.89 5.96 19.97
C SER A 97 -4.38 6.10 20.21
N GLN A 98 -3.60 5.11 19.79
CA GLN A 98 -2.14 5.12 19.90
C GLN A 98 -1.46 5.68 18.65
N VAL A 99 -2.21 5.88 17.54
CA VAL A 99 -1.68 6.30 16.25
C VAL A 99 -1.93 7.78 16.01
N ASN A 100 -0.88 8.53 15.70
CA ASN A 100 -0.95 9.97 15.43
C ASN A 100 -0.75 10.33 13.96
N SER A 101 -0.14 9.44 13.15
CA SER A 101 0.03 9.59 11.70
C SER A 101 -0.04 8.22 11.04
N VAL A 102 -0.61 8.13 9.83
CA VAL A 102 -0.76 6.88 9.09
C VAL A 102 0.09 6.91 7.83
N TRP A 103 0.81 5.83 7.58
CA TRP A 103 1.64 5.58 6.41
C TRP A 103 1.14 4.34 5.69
N LEU A 104 1.38 4.27 4.38
CA LEU A 104 1.09 3.07 3.59
C LEU A 104 2.38 2.48 3.03
N ALA A 105 2.48 1.16 2.99
CA ALA A 105 3.50 0.46 2.23
C ALA A 105 2.84 -0.67 1.43
N GLY A 106 3.00 -0.65 0.11
CA GLY A 106 2.34 -1.61 -0.77
C GLY A 106 3.30 -2.28 -1.74
N PHE A 107 3.00 -3.54 -2.08
CA PHE A 107 3.79 -4.38 -2.97
C PHE A 107 2.99 -4.73 -4.22
N GLY A 108 3.59 -4.60 -5.40
CA GLY A 108 2.90 -4.85 -6.67
C GLY A 108 1.63 -4.00 -6.81
N THR A 109 0.50 -4.65 -7.07
CA THR A 109 -0.82 -4.01 -7.13
C THR A 109 -1.12 -3.19 -5.87
N GLY A 110 -0.80 -3.73 -4.68
CA GLY A 110 -0.98 -3.00 -3.42
C GLY A 110 -0.14 -1.72 -3.34
N GLY A 111 1.01 -1.65 -4.03
CA GLY A 111 1.82 -0.44 -4.13
C GLY A 111 1.18 0.65 -4.97
N ALA A 112 0.55 0.28 -6.08
CA ALA A 112 -0.22 1.18 -6.93
C ALA A 112 -1.48 1.69 -6.21
N LEU A 113 -2.19 0.79 -5.50
CA LEU A 113 -3.37 1.14 -4.69
C LEU A 113 -3.01 2.03 -3.50
N ALA A 114 -1.85 1.83 -2.87
CA ALA A 114 -1.37 2.70 -1.80
C ALA A 114 -1.14 4.14 -2.28
N ILE A 115 -0.57 4.33 -3.48
CA ILE A 115 -0.44 5.65 -4.12
C ILE A 115 -1.83 6.24 -4.38
N SER A 116 -2.73 5.45 -4.98
CA SER A 116 -4.10 5.89 -5.30
C SER A 116 -4.88 6.29 -4.04
N ALA A 117 -4.83 5.47 -2.98
CA ALA A 117 -5.46 5.76 -1.70
C ALA A 117 -4.91 7.04 -1.06
N ALA A 118 -3.58 7.24 -1.08
CA ALA A 118 -2.96 8.44 -0.50
C ALA A 118 -3.33 9.73 -1.23
N SER A 119 -3.70 9.66 -2.52
CA SER A 119 -4.19 10.81 -3.28
C SER A 119 -5.63 11.19 -2.94
N LEU A 120 -6.38 10.28 -2.31
CA LEU A 120 -7.80 10.43 -1.94
C LEU A 120 -8.01 10.61 -0.43
N CYS A 121 -7.02 10.27 0.40
CA CYS A 121 -7.13 10.23 1.85
C CYS A 121 -6.10 11.17 2.49
N ASP A 122 -6.57 12.27 3.06
CA ASP A 122 -5.72 13.31 3.66
C ASP A 122 -5.00 12.81 4.93
N GLU A 123 -5.53 11.80 5.61
CA GLU A 123 -4.95 11.18 6.80
C GLU A 123 -3.65 10.42 6.52
N VAL A 124 -3.42 10.03 5.26
CA VAL A 124 -2.18 9.34 4.86
C VAL A 124 -1.04 10.34 4.75
N SER A 125 -0.02 10.12 5.57
CA SER A 125 1.16 11.00 5.69
C SER A 125 2.24 10.73 4.63
N GLY A 126 2.25 9.56 4.01
CA GLY A 126 3.19 9.20 2.95
C GLY A 126 3.13 7.72 2.58
N VAL A 127 3.81 7.34 1.50
CA VAL A 127 3.73 6.01 0.88
C VAL A 127 5.10 5.45 0.57
N ALA A 128 5.29 4.15 0.81
CA ALA A 128 6.33 3.34 0.20
C ALA A 128 5.69 2.38 -0.81
N SER A 129 6.02 2.53 -2.09
CA SER A 129 5.51 1.72 -3.19
C SER A 129 6.60 0.81 -3.73
N ILE A 130 6.37 -0.50 -3.72
CA ILE A 130 7.38 -1.52 -4.02
C ILE A 130 6.93 -2.39 -5.19
N SER A 131 7.72 -2.43 -6.27
CA SER A 131 7.44 -3.22 -7.50
C SER A 131 6.05 -2.95 -8.07
N ALA A 132 5.54 -1.72 -7.97
CA ALA A 132 4.20 -1.35 -8.38
C ALA A 132 4.13 -1.11 -9.90
N PRO A 133 3.01 -1.50 -10.55
CA PRO A 133 2.71 -1.07 -11.91
C PRO A 133 2.33 0.42 -11.93
N SER A 134 2.64 1.09 -13.04
CA SER A 134 2.29 2.49 -13.28
C SER A 134 0.83 2.68 -13.75
N ASP A 135 0.23 1.63 -14.27
CA ASP A 135 -1.16 1.58 -14.72
C ASP A 135 -1.70 0.13 -14.67
N PHE A 136 -2.96 -0.03 -15.03
CA PHE A 136 -3.65 -1.32 -15.15
C PHE A 136 -4.20 -1.56 -16.57
N HIS A 137 -3.59 -0.90 -17.57
CA HIS A 137 -4.07 -0.92 -18.93
C HIS A 137 -4.16 -2.33 -19.52
N ASP A 138 -3.15 -3.19 -19.29
CA ASP A 138 -3.17 -4.57 -19.74
C ASP A 138 -4.35 -5.38 -19.17
N TRP A 139 -4.75 -5.08 -17.93
CA TRP A 139 -5.91 -5.71 -17.30
C TRP A 139 -7.22 -5.20 -17.90
N ALA A 140 -7.31 -3.91 -18.17
CA ALA A 140 -8.48 -3.29 -18.79
C ALA A 140 -8.68 -3.74 -20.25
N GLN A 141 -7.59 -4.00 -20.99
CA GLN A 141 -7.65 -4.49 -22.37
C GLN A 141 -8.12 -5.95 -22.48
N ASP A 142 -7.84 -6.78 -21.47
CA ASP A 142 -8.23 -8.19 -21.47
C ASP A 142 -8.86 -8.59 -20.12
N PRO A 143 -10.05 -8.04 -19.80
CA PRO A 143 -10.74 -8.32 -18.54
C PRO A 143 -11.16 -9.78 -18.40
N ASP A 144 -11.38 -10.49 -19.51
CA ASP A 144 -11.68 -11.93 -19.49
C ASP A 144 -10.49 -12.74 -18.97
N ARG A 145 -9.30 -12.41 -19.40
CA ARG A 145 -8.08 -13.04 -18.90
C ARG A 145 -7.84 -12.74 -17.42
N LEU A 146 -8.07 -11.50 -17.00
CA LEU A 146 -7.96 -11.12 -15.59
C LEU A 146 -8.98 -11.89 -14.75
N LEU A 147 -10.24 -11.98 -15.18
CA LEU A 147 -11.29 -12.72 -14.50
C LEU A 147 -10.93 -14.21 -14.35
N GLN A 148 -10.48 -14.83 -15.46
CA GLN A 148 -10.06 -16.22 -15.43
C GLN A 148 -8.87 -16.44 -14.49
N TYR A 149 -7.90 -15.54 -14.50
CA TYR A 149 -6.74 -15.61 -13.62
C TYR A 149 -7.15 -15.43 -12.15
N SER A 150 -8.03 -14.45 -11.84
CA SER A 150 -8.56 -14.20 -10.50
C SER A 150 -9.26 -15.44 -9.93
N ARG A 151 -10.02 -16.16 -10.76
CA ARG A 151 -10.64 -17.46 -10.40
C ARG A 151 -9.58 -18.54 -10.15
N THR A 152 -8.54 -18.59 -10.98
CA THR A 152 -7.47 -19.59 -10.85
C THR A 152 -6.69 -19.43 -9.55
N VAL A 153 -6.45 -18.20 -9.11
CA VAL A 153 -5.73 -17.91 -7.86
C VAL A 153 -6.64 -17.82 -6.64
N GLY A 154 -7.96 -17.96 -6.82
CA GLY A 154 -8.95 -17.98 -5.74
C GLY A 154 -9.31 -16.59 -5.21
N ALA A 155 -9.00 -15.52 -5.93
CA ALA A 155 -9.42 -14.17 -5.59
C ALA A 155 -10.89 -13.89 -6.00
N ILE A 156 -11.45 -14.71 -6.88
CA ILE A 156 -12.87 -14.81 -7.21
C ILE A 156 -13.27 -16.26 -7.08
N THR A 157 -14.21 -16.54 -6.19
CA THR A 157 -14.70 -17.89 -5.88
C THR A 157 -16.16 -18.10 -6.25
N ASP A 158 -16.95 -17.03 -6.26
CA ASP A 158 -18.35 -17.06 -6.71
C ASP A 158 -18.40 -17.20 -8.25
N PRO A 159 -19.00 -18.28 -8.79
CA PRO A 159 -19.12 -18.47 -10.24
C PRO A 159 -19.99 -17.41 -10.92
N ASP A 160 -20.88 -16.76 -10.18
CA ASP A 160 -21.79 -15.73 -10.69
C ASP A 160 -21.22 -14.31 -10.59
N PHE A 161 -20.05 -14.15 -9.93
CA PHE A 161 -19.36 -12.85 -9.87
C PHE A 161 -18.42 -12.69 -11.07
N PRO A 162 -18.31 -11.48 -11.63
CA PRO A 162 -19.13 -10.29 -11.39
C PRO A 162 -20.49 -10.41 -12.07
N GLN A 163 -21.56 -9.89 -11.45
CA GLN A 163 -22.91 -9.90 -12.03
C GLN A 163 -23.00 -8.99 -13.27
N ASP A 164 -22.21 -7.92 -13.29
CA ASP A 164 -22.02 -7.03 -14.42
C ASP A 164 -20.51 -6.96 -14.75
N LYS A 165 -20.13 -7.75 -15.75
CA LYS A 165 -18.73 -7.83 -16.18
C LYS A 165 -18.25 -6.56 -16.87
N GLU A 166 -19.12 -5.86 -17.58
CA GLU A 166 -18.77 -4.62 -18.26
C GLU A 166 -18.41 -3.54 -17.22
N SER A 167 -19.27 -3.34 -16.24
CA SER A 167 -19.04 -2.40 -15.13
C SER A 167 -17.79 -2.76 -14.33
N TRP A 168 -17.57 -4.04 -14.03
CA TRP A 168 -16.39 -4.53 -13.34
C TRP A 168 -15.09 -4.27 -14.12
N ALA A 169 -15.14 -4.40 -15.45
CA ALA A 169 -14.00 -4.13 -16.31
C ALA A 169 -13.71 -2.62 -16.43
N GLU A 170 -14.75 -1.79 -16.49
CA GLU A 170 -14.60 -0.32 -16.54
C GLU A 170 -13.94 0.25 -15.28
N GLU A 171 -14.18 -0.35 -14.10
CA GLU A 171 -13.56 0.05 -12.83
C GLU A 171 -12.02 -0.01 -12.89
N ILE A 172 -11.44 -0.90 -13.70
CA ILE A 172 -9.99 -1.08 -13.80
C ILE A 172 -9.33 0.19 -14.37
N ASP A 173 -9.96 0.80 -15.37
CA ASP A 173 -9.46 2.03 -16.01
C ASP A 173 -9.64 3.29 -15.14
N LEU A 174 -10.45 3.21 -14.08
CA LEU A 174 -10.63 4.33 -13.16
C LEU A 174 -9.45 4.50 -12.18
N ILE A 175 -8.69 3.44 -11.96
CA ILE A 175 -7.53 3.48 -11.07
C ILE A 175 -6.28 3.83 -11.85
N ARG A 176 -5.79 5.06 -11.64
CA ARG A 176 -4.68 5.66 -12.38
C ARG A 176 -3.53 6.06 -11.45
N PRO A 177 -2.61 5.15 -11.17
CA PRO A 177 -1.52 5.39 -10.21
C PRO A 177 -0.63 6.59 -10.57
N LEU A 178 -0.40 6.86 -11.86
CA LEU A 178 0.39 8.04 -12.28
C LEU A 178 -0.29 9.35 -11.94
N GLU A 179 -1.59 9.49 -12.24
CA GLU A 179 -2.35 10.69 -11.89
C GLU A 179 -2.46 10.85 -10.36
N ALA A 180 -2.57 9.74 -9.64
CA ALA A 180 -2.58 9.73 -8.18
C ALA A 180 -1.22 10.16 -7.60
N ALA A 181 -0.10 9.71 -8.18
CA ALA A 181 1.24 10.13 -7.79
C ALA A 181 1.44 11.64 -7.95
N GLU A 182 0.98 12.22 -9.06
CA GLU A 182 1.02 13.66 -9.29
C GLU A 182 0.19 14.43 -8.23
N LYS A 183 -1.04 13.96 -7.96
CA LYS A 183 -1.94 14.57 -6.97
C LYS A 183 -1.37 14.54 -5.54
N MET A 184 -0.61 13.51 -5.20
CA MET A 184 -0.01 13.40 -3.87
C MET A 184 1.41 13.97 -3.76
N SER A 185 1.87 14.78 -4.72
CA SER A 185 3.23 15.33 -4.79
C SER A 185 3.68 16.10 -3.54
N GLY A 186 2.75 16.59 -2.72
CA GLY A 186 3.03 17.19 -1.41
C GLY A 186 3.27 16.19 -0.27
N LYS A 187 3.04 14.89 -0.48
CA LYS A 187 3.25 13.81 0.52
C LYS A 187 4.52 13.02 0.16
N PRO A 188 5.34 12.61 1.13
CA PRO A 188 6.52 11.78 0.85
C PRO A 188 6.16 10.48 0.11
N LEU A 189 6.88 10.17 -0.97
CA LEU A 189 6.78 8.92 -1.71
C LEU A 189 8.16 8.26 -1.84
N LEU A 190 8.25 7.00 -1.43
CA LEU A 190 9.34 6.10 -1.76
C LEU A 190 8.90 5.14 -2.86
N VAL A 191 9.67 5.03 -3.92
CA VAL A 191 9.47 4.02 -4.98
C VAL A 191 10.67 3.07 -4.98
N VAL A 192 10.44 1.78 -4.75
CA VAL A 192 11.47 0.72 -4.77
C VAL A 192 11.15 -0.30 -5.85
N HIS A 193 12.12 -0.60 -6.71
CA HIS A 193 11.91 -1.57 -7.79
C HIS A 193 13.13 -2.44 -8.02
N GLY A 194 12.91 -3.68 -8.46
CA GLY A 194 13.98 -4.59 -8.85
C GLY A 194 14.41 -4.37 -10.30
N ALA A 195 15.72 -4.25 -10.55
CA ALA A 195 16.24 -4.09 -11.92
C ALA A 195 15.97 -5.32 -12.81
N SER A 196 15.78 -6.48 -12.21
CA SER A 196 15.51 -7.77 -12.89
C SER A 196 14.05 -8.24 -12.72
N ASP A 197 13.12 -7.31 -12.45
CA ASP A 197 11.69 -7.61 -12.36
C ASP A 197 11.15 -8.03 -13.75
N GLN A 198 10.61 -9.25 -13.82
CA GLN A 198 10.06 -9.84 -15.06
C GLN A 198 8.51 -9.76 -15.09
N VAL A 199 7.88 -9.22 -14.06
CA VAL A 199 6.41 -9.10 -13.94
C VAL A 199 6.00 -7.65 -14.23
N VAL A 200 6.62 -6.71 -13.54
CA VAL A 200 6.43 -5.28 -13.73
C VAL A 200 7.76 -4.67 -14.17
N PRO A 201 7.84 -4.03 -15.34
CA PRO A 201 9.07 -3.41 -15.78
C PRO A 201 9.58 -2.32 -14.82
N SER A 202 10.89 -2.27 -14.56
CA SER A 202 11.46 -1.22 -13.69
C SER A 202 11.29 0.21 -14.27
N PHE A 203 10.86 0.32 -15.51
CA PHE A 203 10.44 1.57 -16.14
C PHE A 203 9.24 2.20 -15.42
N ASP A 204 8.30 1.39 -14.94
CA ASP A 204 7.11 1.85 -14.22
C ASP A 204 7.49 2.64 -12.95
N ALA A 205 8.51 2.18 -12.23
CA ALA A 205 9.01 2.91 -11.06
C ALA A 205 9.54 4.31 -11.42
N ARG A 206 10.15 4.46 -12.59
CA ARG A 206 10.67 5.75 -13.06
C ARG A 206 9.53 6.70 -13.41
N VAL A 207 8.53 6.24 -14.17
CA VAL A 207 7.40 7.10 -14.54
C VAL A 207 6.53 7.48 -13.33
N ILE A 208 6.39 6.60 -12.33
CA ILE A 208 5.74 6.94 -11.06
C ILE A 208 6.53 8.03 -10.32
N ALA A 209 7.86 7.88 -10.22
CA ALA A 209 8.69 8.86 -9.54
C ALA A 209 8.71 10.21 -10.27
N ASP A 210 8.75 10.19 -11.61
CA ASP A 210 8.71 11.39 -12.44
C ASP A 210 7.36 12.11 -12.32
N ALA A 211 6.23 11.37 -12.32
CA ALA A 211 4.89 11.93 -12.13
C ALA A 211 4.73 12.61 -10.76
N HIS A 212 5.29 12.01 -9.71
CA HIS A 212 5.27 12.60 -8.38
C HIS A 212 6.17 13.85 -8.28
N GLY A 213 7.28 13.90 -9.01
CA GLY A 213 8.20 15.04 -9.10
C GLY A 213 9.19 15.19 -7.94
N ASN A 214 8.98 14.53 -6.80
CA ASN A 214 9.87 14.59 -5.61
C ASN A 214 9.95 13.23 -4.87
N ALA A 215 9.77 12.12 -5.58
CA ALA A 215 9.85 10.79 -4.98
C ALA A 215 11.30 10.34 -4.74
N ASP A 216 11.51 9.60 -3.66
CA ASP A 216 12.74 8.85 -3.42
C ASP A 216 12.73 7.56 -4.26
N LEU A 217 13.42 7.53 -5.41
CA LEU A 217 13.50 6.33 -6.26
C LEU A 217 14.71 5.46 -5.87
N ARG A 218 14.48 4.16 -5.71
CA ARG A 218 15.51 3.15 -5.43
C ARG A 218 15.34 1.94 -6.35
N ILE A 219 16.30 1.73 -7.24
CA ILE A 219 16.39 0.54 -8.09
C ILE A 219 17.38 -0.44 -7.46
N ILE A 220 16.94 -1.65 -7.17
CA ILE A 220 17.75 -2.71 -6.57
C ILE A 220 18.35 -3.57 -7.68
N GLU A 221 19.65 -3.48 -7.88
CA GLU A 221 20.37 -4.27 -8.88
C GLU A 221 20.22 -5.77 -8.59
N GLY A 222 19.83 -6.55 -9.62
CA GLY A 222 19.51 -7.98 -9.50
C GLY A 222 18.25 -8.29 -8.69
N GLY A 223 17.53 -7.28 -8.21
CA GLY A 223 16.24 -7.45 -7.53
C GLY A 223 15.17 -7.94 -8.53
N THR A 224 14.34 -8.87 -8.08
CA THR A 224 13.19 -9.40 -8.85
C THR A 224 11.88 -8.76 -8.37
N HIS A 225 10.73 -9.18 -8.91
CA HIS A 225 9.40 -8.72 -8.47
C HIS A 225 9.14 -8.98 -6.97
N ARG A 226 9.70 -10.06 -6.43
CA ARG A 226 9.45 -10.50 -5.03
C ARG A 226 10.32 -9.77 -4.00
N LEU A 227 10.38 -8.44 -4.06
CA LEU A 227 11.22 -7.60 -3.19
C LEU A 227 10.88 -7.68 -1.71
N ARG A 228 9.68 -8.15 -1.33
CA ARG A 228 9.35 -8.37 0.09
C ARG A 228 10.29 -9.39 0.77
N PHE A 229 10.89 -10.28 0.00
CA PHE A 229 11.89 -11.25 0.49
C PHE A 229 13.34 -10.76 0.36
N ASP A 230 13.56 -9.58 -0.22
CA ASP A 230 14.89 -9.01 -0.37
C ASP A 230 15.23 -8.16 0.87
N PRO A 231 16.25 -8.54 1.64
CA PRO A 231 16.62 -7.80 2.86
C PRO A 231 17.06 -6.37 2.56
N ARG A 232 17.54 -6.08 1.34
CA ARG A 232 17.90 -4.71 0.92
C ARG A 232 16.65 -3.84 0.81
N ALA A 233 15.56 -4.38 0.24
CA ALA A 233 14.28 -3.68 0.16
C ALA A 233 13.72 -3.39 1.56
N SER A 234 13.73 -4.38 2.46
CA SER A 234 13.30 -4.21 3.85
C SER A 234 14.10 -3.11 4.57
N ALA A 235 15.42 -3.09 4.41
CA ALA A 235 16.29 -2.09 5.01
C ALA A 235 16.02 -0.67 4.44
N ILE A 236 15.79 -0.56 3.13
CA ILE A 236 15.45 0.70 2.46
C ILE A 236 14.13 1.23 2.99
N ILE A 237 13.08 0.40 3.03
CA ILE A 237 11.73 0.79 3.46
C ILE A 237 11.78 1.26 4.93
N ILE A 238 12.32 0.44 5.83
CA ILE A 238 12.40 0.76 7.26
C ILE A 238 13.21 2.03 7.51
N GLY A 239 14.38 2.15 6.87
CA GLY A 239 15.24 3.33 7.02
C GLY A 239 14.61 4.61 6.47
N TRP A 240 13.85 4.50 5.36
CA TRP A 240 13.15 5.64 4.78
C TRP A 240 11.97 6.07 5.67
N LEU A 241 11.15 5.15 6.13
CA LEU A 241 10.03 5.43 7.03
C LEU A 241 10.50 6.13 8.32
N ASP A 242 11.56 5.62 8.98
CA ASP A 242 12.11 6.22 10.20
C ASP A 242 12.60 7.64 9.95
N ARG A 243 13.37 7.86 8.89
CA ARG A 243 13.92 9.18 8.55
C ARG A 243 12.82 10.16 8.23
N THR A 244 11.89 9.79 7.36
CA THR A 244 10.88 10.70 6.83
C THR A 244 9.86 11.09 7.90
N GLN A 245 9.40 10.13 8.73
CA GLN A 245 8.53 10.43 9.86
C GLN A 245 9.17 11.43 10.84
N ARG A 246 10.46 11.31 11.11
CA ARG A 246 11.16 12.25 12.00
C ARG A 246 11.22 13.66 11.43
N LEU A 247 11.37 13.79 10.10
CA LEU A 247 11.39 15.09 9.42
C LEU A 247 10.02 15.74 9.45
N THR A 248 8.98 15.02 9.08
CA THR A 248 7.58 15.50 9.11
C THR A 248 7.18 15.95 10.52
N THR A 249 7.56 15.20 11.55
CA THR A 249 7.26 15.59 12.94
C THR A 249 7.97 16.87 13.36
N ARG A 250 9.19 17.12 12.88
CA ARG A 250 9.94 18.35 13.20
C ARG A 250 9.33 19.58 12.52
N GLU A 251 8.93 19.46 11.27
CA GLU A 251 8.27 20.53 10.52
C GLU A 251 6.98 20.97 11.20
N MET A 252 6.11 20.02 11.57
CA MET A 252 4.86 20.30 12.29
C MET A 252 5.09 20.99 13.63
N THR A 253 6.20 20.69 14.32
CA THR A 253 6.53 21.33 15.60
C THR A 253 7.13 22.73 15.43
N SER A 254 7.88 22.98 14.36
CA SER A 254 8.46 24.30 14.07
C SER A 254 7.40 25.33 13.68
N ASP A 255 6.37 24.91 12.90
CA ASP A 255 5.28 25.80 12.51
C ASP A 255 4.37 26.21 13.67
N GLN A 256 4.29 25.40 14.72
CA GLN A 256 3.55 25.76 15.94
C GLN A 256 4.26 26.82 16.81
N TYR A 257 5.56 27.06 16.60
CA TYR A 257 6.36 28.02 17.34
C TYR A 257 6.74 29.27 16.54
N SER A 258 6.36 29.40 15.28
CA SER A 258 6.49 30.63 14.51
C SER A 258 5.44 31.65 15.01
N VAL A 259 5.87 32.51 15.94
CA VAL A 259 5.12 33.69 16.38
C VAL A 259 5.01 34.65 15.19
N PRO A 260 3.81 35.17 14.83
CA PRO A 260 3.72 36.21 13.83
C PRO A 260 4.53 37.43 14.32
N GLU A 261 5.54 37.84 13.54
CA GLU A 261 6.25 39.10 13.79
C GLU A 261 5.21 40.23 13.79
N GLY A 262 5.05 40.87 14.95
CA GLY A 262 4.06 41.88 15.18
C GLY A 262 4.24 43.06 14.25
N GLU A 263 3.16 43.50 13.69
CA GLU A 263 3.01 44.83 13.11
C GLU A 263 3.40 45.90 14.17
N SER A 264 4.45 46.64 13.88
CA SER A 264 4.84 47.85 14.58
C SER A 264 4.58 49.05 13.70
#